data_b29b1514f7b4cadd243bc570bc979724
#
_entry.id   b29b1514f7b4cadd243bc570bc979724
#
_cell.length_a   1.000
_cell.length_b   1.000
_cell.length_c   1.000
_cell.angle_alpha   90.00
_cell.angle_beta   90.00
_cell.angle_gamma   90.00
#
_symmetry.space_group_name_H-M   'P 1'
#
loop_
_entity.id
_entity.type
_entity.pdbx_description
1 polymer ?
#
loop_
_entity_poly.entity_id
_entity_poly.type
_entity_poly.pdbx_seq_one_letter_code
_entity_poly.pdbx_strand_id
1 'polypeptide(L)'
;MKVKVFVAAMFEIGKNTGDRAGEFQHWYERYWKDARPIAVPGALQPVYCNADGVCGSVLGMGKVNSSSSMQAILLNPQFDFSQSYYVISGVAGTPPSRGTIGEVSWATWLVDYDLGHRWAPEENKPGEPTFMPRKGYEEYRRFRLNPDLVGWAMKLSADTPLKDSESARKYRLRYPDAAARRAPFVGTGTHMTGDTFFHGPGMSKQAQYIAKLYGADDYVITEMEAAAITLVIKRTHGTDRVMSLRGAVNFDQGNPKETTLQHLDPAPGETAGGFAETVENVERVGSRVVDHIVANWPQWQGGVPRP
;
A
#
# COMPACT_ATOMS: atom_id res chain seq x y z
N MET A 1 -11.35 -6.18 -23.46
CA MET A 1 -10.13 -5.32 -23.46
C MET A 1 -9.04 -6.04 -22.69
N LYS A 2 -7.84 -6.22 -23.26
CA LYS A 2 -6.71 -6.87 -22.57
C LYS A 2 -6.06 -5.89 -21.60
N VAL A 3 -5.99 -6.26 -20.32
CA VAL A 3 -5.33 -5.46 -19.27
C VAL A 3 -3.94 -6.02 -19.04
N LYS A 4 -2.91 -5.19 -19.23
CA LYS A 4 -1.52 -5.57 -18.94
C LYS A 4 -1.14 -5.26 -17.50
N VAL A 5 -1.48 -4.06 -17.03
CA VAL A 5 -1.27 -3.63 -15.65
C VAL A 5 -2.53 -2.96 -15.13
N PHE A 6 -2.95 -3.35 -13.93
CA PHE A 6 -4.04 -2.69 -13.21
C PHE A 6 -3.51 -2.00 -11.96
N VAL A 7 -3.74 -0.68 -11.86
CA VAL A 7 -3.39 0.13 -10.69
C VAL A 7 -4.63 0.35 -9.85
N ALA A 8 -4.58 -0.10 -8.61
CA ALA A 8 -5.63 0.04 -7.62
C ALA A 8 -5.26 1.13 -6.62
N ALA A 9 -5.99 2.24 -6.59
CA ALA A 9 -5.92 3.26 -5.54
C ALA A 9 -7.14 3.17 -4.63
N MET A 10 -7.08 3.73 -3.42
CA MET A 10 -8.14 3.55 -2.44
C MET A 10 -9.06 4.75 -2.35
N PHE A 11 -8.55 5.95 -2.55
CA PHE A 11 -9.35 7.18 -2.55
C PHE A 11 -8.76 8.26 -3.47
N GLU A 12 -9.61 9.24 -3.80
CA GLU A 12 -9.20 10.50 -4.40
C GLU A 12 -9.83 11.66 -3.63
N ILE A 13 -9.19 12.81 -3.64
CA ILE A 13 -9.66 14.04 -2.99
C ILE A 13 -10.23 14.97 -4.08
N GLY A 14 -11.56 15.06 -4.13
CA GLY A 14 -12.23 15.91 -5.14
C GLY A 14 -12.25 15.27 -6.52
N LYS A 15 -11.56 15.90 -7.49
CA LYS A 15 -11.52 15.45 -8.89
C LYS A 15 -10.28 14.61 -9.17
N ASN A 16 -10.28 13.90 -10.27
CA ASN A 16 -9.11 13.14 -10.70
C ASN A 16 -7.95 14.01 -11.24
N THR A 17 -8.13 15.32 -11.35
CA THR A 17 -7.12 16.26 -11.82
C THR A 17 -7.43 17.70 -11.43
N GLY A 18 -6.38 18.51 -11.26
CA GLY A 18 -6.49 19.97 -11.13
C GLY A 18 -6.84 20.52 -9.74
N ASP A 19 -6.85 19.68 -8.71
CA ASP A 19 -7.04 20.08 -7.32
C ASP A 19 -6.03 19.37 -6.41
N ARG A 20 -6.33 19.23 -5.11
CA ARG A 20 -5.44 18.52 -4.18
C ARG A 20 -5.49 17.02 -4.48
N ALA A 21 -4.35 16.44 -4.85
CA ALA A 21 -4.24 15.02 -5.15
C ALA A 21 -4.50 14.14 -3.91
N GLY A 22 -5.32 13.10 -4.12
CA GLY A 22 -5.35 11.89 -3.30
C GLY A 22 -4.40 10.83 -3.86
N GLU A 23 -4.77 9.55 -3.79
CA GLU A 23 -3.93 8.44 -4.24
C GLU A 23 -4.01 8.20 -5.75
N PHE A 24 -5.04 8.68 -6.43
CA PHE A 24 -5.34 8.35 -7.82
C PHE A 24 -4.91 9.41 -8.83
N GLN A 25 -4.96 10.70 -8.47
CA GLN A 25 -4.78 11.82 -9.40
C GLN A 25 -3.49 11.73 -10.21
N HIS A 26 -2.31 11.50 -9.60
CA HIS A 26 -1.04 11.45 -10.34
C HIS A 26 -0.99 10.27 -11.32
N TRP A 27 -1.57 9.11 -10.98
CA TRP A 27 -1.75 7.99 -11.88
C TRP A 27 -2.69 8.34 -13.03
N TYR A 28 -3.82 9.00 -12.71
CA TYR A 28 -4.80 9.44 -13.69
C TYR A 28 -4.19 10.41 -14.69
N GLU A 29 -3.49 11.43 -14.22
CA GLU A 29 -2.85 12.44 -15.05
C GLU A 29 -1.77 11.86 -15.98
N ARG A 30 -1.08 10.81 -15.53
CA ARG A 30 -0.06 10.12 -16.32
C ARG A 30 -0.65 9.21 -17.41
N TYR A 31 -1.62 8.38 -17.04
CA TYR A 31 -2.06 7.29 -17.92
C TYR A 31 -3.44 7.46 -18.53
N TRP A 32 -4.35 8.22 -17.91
CA TRP A 32 -5.78 8.19 -18.24
C TRP A 32 -6.42 9.56 -18.45
N LYS A 33 -5.65 10.63 -18.57
CA LYS A 33 -6.17 12.00 -18.72
C LYS A 33 -7.22 12.15 -19.81
N ASP A 34 -7.03 11.43 -20.94
CA ASP A 34 -7.94 11.44 -22.07
C ASP A 34 -8.81 10.17 -22.17
N ALA A 35 -8.73 9.27 -21.17
CA ALA A 35 -9.48 8.04 -21.16
C ALA A 35 -10.94 8.26 -20.77
N ARG A 36 -11.85 7.55 -21.45
CA ARG A 36 -13.26 7.54 -21.05
C ARG A 36 -13.47 6.62 -19.86
N PRO A 37 -14.29 7.02 -18.87
CA PRO A 37 -14.66 6.16 -17.77
C PRO A 37 -15.46 4.96 -18.25
N ILE A 38 -15.13 3.77 -17.74
CA ILE A 38 -15.85 2.52 -17.98
C ILE A 38 -16.57 2.15 -16.69
N ALA A 39 -17.89 2.32 -16.68
CA ALA A 39 -18.70 1.96 -15.53
C ALA A 39 -18.70 0.43 -15.32
N VAL A 40 -18.46 0.00 -14.07
CA VAL A 40 -18.50 -1.39 -13.66
C VAL A 40 -19.55 -1.55 -12.55
N PRO A 41 -20.65 -2.26 -12.79
CA PRO A 41 -21.64 -2.50 -11.74
C PRO A 41 -21.02 -3.18 -10.50
N GLY A 42 -21.24 -2.61 -9.33
CA GLY A 42 -20.66 -3.10 -8.07
C GLY A 42 -19.26 -2.58 -7.72
N ALA A 43 -18.56 -1.89 -8.62
CA ALA A 43 -17.35 -1.15 -8.28
C ALA A 43 -17.70 0.25 -7.75
N LEU A 44 -16.88 0.78 -6.85
CA LEU A 44 -17.08 2.11 -6.26
C LEU A 44 -16.95 3.21 -7.31
N GLN A 45 -15.93 3.14 -8.15
CA GLN A 45 -15.61 4.13 -9.17
C GLN A 45 -15.40 3.46 -10.53
N PRO A 46 -15.52 4.22 -11.65
CA PRO A 46 -15.24 3.70 -12.97
C PRO A 46 -13.79 3.23 -13.12
N VAL A 47 -13.57 2.31 -14.05
CA VAL A 47 -12.24 1.93 -14.52
C VAL A 47 -11.84 2.85 -15.66
N TYR A 48 -10.59 3.29 -15.68
CA TYR A 48 -9.96 4.01 -16.77
C TYR A 48 -8.88 3.14 -17.41
N CYS A 49 -8.78 3.11 -18.72
CA CYS A 49 -7.77 2.34 -19.45
C CYS A 49 -7.20 3.16 -20.60
N ASN A 50 -5.89 3.06 -20.83
CA ASN A 50 -5.26 3.60 -22.01
C ASN A 50 -5.07 2.54 -23.13
N ALA A 51 -4.57 2.96 -24.28
CA ALA A 51 -4.34 2.09 -25.42
C ALA A 51 -3.24 1.03 -25.18
N ASP A 52 -2.31 1.28 -24.26
CA ASP A 52 -1.21 0.39 -23.93
C ASP A 52 -1.62 -0.76 -23.00
N GLY A 53 -2.87 -0.75 -22.50
CA GLY A 53 -3.40 -1.76 -21.58
C GLY A 53 -3.08 -1.48 -20.12
N VAL A 54 -2.73 -0.25 -19.76
CA VAL A 54 -2.70 0.19 -18.35
C VAL A 54 -4.09 0.64 -17.96
N CYS A 55 -4.67 -0.03 -16.96
CA CYS A 55 -5.98 0.30 -16.40
C CYS A 55 -5.85 0.66 -14.91
N GLY A 56 -6.82 1.39 -14.38
CA GLY A 56 -6.87 1.68 -12.95
C GLY A 56 -8.23 2.21 -12.49
N SER A 57 -8.43 2.15 -11.19
CA SER A 57 -9.65 2.63 -10.54
C SER A 57 -9.40 2.95 -9.07
N VAL A 58 -10.28 3.74 -8.48
CA VAL A 58 -10.41 3.92 -7.03
C VAL A 58 -11.34 2.85 -6.49
N LEU A 59 -10.83 2.00 -5.60
CA LEU A 59 -11.56 0.84 -5.08
C LEU A 59 -12.34 1.10 -3.79
N GLY A 60 -11.97 2.15 -3.04
CA GLY A 60 -12.51 2.47 -1.72
C GLY A 60 -11.61 2.03 -0.57
N MET A 61 -11.61 2.80 0.51
CA MET A 61 -10.85 2.51 1.72
C MET A 61 -11.45 1.34 2.50
N GLY A 62 -10.55 0.58 3.13
CA GLY A 62 -10.88 -0.58 3.96
C GLY A 62 -11.11 -1.86 3.17
N LYS A 63 -11.00 -2.99 3.87
CA LYS A 63 -11.00 -4.33 3.26
C LYS A 63 -12.29 -4.64 2.51
N VAL A 64 -13.45 -4.27 3.05
CA VAL A 64 -14.75 -4.58 2.44
C VAL A 64 -14.97 -3.79 1.16
N ASN A 65 -14.75 -2.46 1.18
CA ASN A 65 -14.93 -1.61 0.00
C ASN A 65 -13.99 -2.00 -1.13
N SER A 66 -12.71 -2.11 -0.82
CA SER A 66 -11.68 -2.42 -1.82
C SER A 66 -11.84 -3.81 -2.41
N SER A 67 -12.18 -4.82 -1.59
CA SER A 67 -12.42 -6.19 -2.05
C SER A 67 -13.65 -6.31 -2.93
N SER A 68 -14.77 -5.67 -2.56
CA SER A 68 -16.01 -5.71 -3.34
C SER A 68 -15.84 -5.04 -4.69
N SER A 69 -15.20 -3.86 -4.72
CA SER A 69 -14.88 -3.16 -5.97
C SER A 69 -13.95 -3.99 -6.86
N MET A 70 -12.86 -4.52 -6.31
CA MET A 70 -11.93 -5.37 -7.07
C MET A 70 -12.60 -6.62 -7.61
N GLN A 71 -13.45 -7.30 -6.81
CA GLN A 71 -14.20 -8.47 -7.23
C GLN A 71 -15.12 -8.15 -8.41
N ALA A 72 -15.85 -7.04 -8.34
CA ALA A 72 -16.74 -6.59 -9.42
C ALA A 72 -15.96 -6.32 -10.72
N ILE A 73 -14.78 -5.68 -10.62
CA ILE A 73 -13.92 -5.36 -11.76
C ILE A 73 -13.35 -6.65 -12.39
N LEU A 74 -12.82 -7.58 -11.58
CA LEU A 74 -12.23 -8.82 -12.07
C LEU A 74 -13.24 -9.75 -12.76
N LEU A 75 -14.50 -9.72 -12.35
CA LEU A 75 -15.57 -10.53 -12.94
C LEU A 75 -16.27 -9.86 -14.12
N ASN A 76 -15.94 -8.61 -14.43
CA ASN A 76 -16.56 -7.89 -15.54
C ASN A 76 -16.00 -8.40 -16.89
N PRO A 77 -16.84 -8.93 -17.80
CA PRO A 77 -16.40 -9.55 -19.05
C PRO A 77 -15.80 -8.56 -20.08
N GLN A 78 -15.88 -7.26 -19.84
CA GLN A 78 -15.24 -6.25 -20.67
C GLN A 78 -13.71 -6.28 -20.55
N PHE A 79 -13.16 -6.84 -19.45
CA PHE A 79 -11.74 -6.87 -19.17
C PHE A 79 -11.19 -8.30 -19.21
N ASP A 80 -10.05 -8.47 -19.85
CA ASP A 80 -9.25 -9.70 -19.82
C ASP A 80 -8.05 -9.49 -18.92
N PHE A 81 -8.11 -10.08 -17.73
CA PHE A 81 -7.07 -10.04 -16.72
C PHE A 81 -6.15 -11.28 -16.72
N SER A 82 -6.29 -12.17 -17.67
CA SER A 82 -5.61 -13.49 -17.68
C SER A 82 -4.09 -13.42 -17.55
N GLN A 83 -3.47 -12.31 -17.97
CA GLN A 83 -2.02 -12.09 -17.91
C GLN A 83 -1.62 -10.82 -17.14
N SER A 84 -2.55 -10.19 -16.43
CA SER A 84 -2.37 -8.87 -15.82
C SER A 84 -1.42 -8.88 -14.62
N TYR A 85 -0.67 -7.79 -14.50
CA TYR A 85 0.02 -7.40 -13.28
C TYR A 85 -0.84 -6.44 -12.48
N TYR A 86 -0.73 -6.47 -11.17
CA TYR A 86 -1.53 -5.64 -10.26
C TYR A 86 -0.61 -4.80 -9.40
N VAL A 87 -0.86 -3.50 -9.33
CA VAL A 87 -0.18 -2.56 -8.43
C VAL A 87 -1.21 -2.01 -7.46
N ILE A 88 -1.18 -2.48 -6.22
CA ILE A 88 -2.01 -1.95 -5.13
C ILE A 88 -1.26 -0.75 -4.56
N SER A 89 -1.71 0.44 -4.91
CA SER A 89 -1.00 1.70 -4.71
C SER A 89 -1.74 2.61 -3.73
N GLY A 90 -1.02 3.22 -2.79
CA GLY A 90 -1.64 4.17 -1.88
C GLY A 90 -0.70 4.74 -0.83
N VAL A 91 -1.28 5.50 0.09
CA VAL A 91 -0.57 5.99 1.26
C VAL A 91 -0.66 5.04 2.45
N ALA A 92 0.12 5.28 3.49
CA ALA A 92 0.24 4.40 4.64
C ALA A 92 0.88 5.10 5.83
N GLY A 93 0.91 4.41 6.98
CA GLY A 93 1.76 4.74 8.13
C GLY A 93 3.02 3.87 8.17
N THR A 94 4.05 4.35 8.90
CA THR A 94 5.30 3.61 9.13
C THR A 94 5.73 3.71 10.60
N PRO A 95 6.35 2.67 11.19
CA PRO A 95 6.94 2.81 12.53
C PRO A 95 8.20 3.69 12.48
N PRO A 96 8.35 4.68 13.38
CA PRO A 96 9.48 5.60 13.37
C PRO A 96 10.84 4.91 13.57
N SER A 97 10.84 3.72 14.15
CA SER A 97 12.05 2.89 14.33
C SER A 97 12.56 2.23 13.03
N ARG A 98 11.76 2.25 11.95
CA ARG A 98 12.07 1.59 10.67
C ARG A 98 12.02 2.52 9.48
N GLY A 99 10.99 3.37 9.42
CA GLY A 99 10.67 4.19 8.27
C GLY A 99 10.70 5.69 8.53
N THR A 100 10.44 6.45 7.48
CA THR A 100 10.37 7.91 7.50
C THR A 100 9.22 8.42 6.66
N ILE A 101 8.70 9.62 6.98
CA ILE A 101 7.65 10.25 6.16
C ILE A 101 8.21 10.60 4.79
N GLY A 102 7.45 10.27 3.74
CA GLY A 102 7.83 10.46 2.35
C GLY A 102 8.50 9.25 1.72
N GLU A 103 8.89 8.22 2.51
CA GLU A 103 9.40 6.97 1.94
C GLU A 103 8.33 6.24 1.13
N VAL A 104 8.78 5.43 0.18
CA VAL A 104 7.92 4.56 -0.62
C VAL A 104 8.42 3.12 -0.48
N SER A 105 7.54 2.21 -0.14
CA SER A 105 7.88 0.81 0.14
C SER A 105 7.15 -0.15 -0.78
N TRP A 106 7.89 -1.12 -1.33
CA TRP A 106 7.33 -2.31 -1.98
C TRP A 106 7.16 -3.43 -0.94
N ALA A 107 6.00 -4.06 -0.92
CA ALA A 107 5.78 -5.18 -0.02
C ALA A 107 6.57 -6.42 -0.43
N THR A 108 7.25 -7.06 0.52
CA THR A 108 7.73 -8.44 0.39
C THR A 108 6.69 -9.43 0.91
N TRP A 109 5.96 -9.01 1.94
CA TRP A 109 4.84 -9.73 2.53
C TRP A 109 3.66 -8.79 2.74
N LEU A 110 2.46 -9.34 2.59
CA LEU A 110 1.21 -8.74 3.05
C LEU A 110 0.67 -9.60 4.19
N VAL A 111 0.37 -8.98 5.32
CA VAL A 111 -0.13 -9.66 6.51
C VAL A 111 -1.40 -8.98 7.00
N ASP A 112 -2.49 -9.75 7.14
CA ASP A 112 -3.72 -9.25 7.74
C ASP A 112 -3.54 -9.13 9.27
N TYR A 113 -3.68 -7.91 9.77
CA TYR A 113 -3.55 -7.57 11.18
C TYR A 113 -4.76 -8.00 12.01
N ASP A 114 -5.96 -8.03 11.40
CA ASP A 114 -7.22 -8.21 12.13
C ASP A 114 -7.63 -9.67 12.28
N LEU A 115 -7.26 -10.54 11.32
CA LEU A 115 -7.75 -11.91 11.26
C LEU A 115 -7.06 -12.82 12.28
N GLY A 116 -7.65 -12.91 13.46
CA GLY A 116 -7.17 -13.71 14.58
C GLY A 116 -7.99 -13.42 15.84
N HIS A 117 -7.54 -13.95 16.97
CA HIS A 117 -8.08 -13.62 18.27
C HIS A 117 -7.30 -12.44 18.84
N ARG A 118 -8.01 -11.43 19.33
CA ARG A 118 -7.43 -10.26 19.99
C ARG A 118 -8.24 -9.93 21.21
N TRP A 119 -7.57 -9.58 22.28
CA TRP A 119 -8.18 -9.22 23.57
C TRP A 119 -7.45 -8.03 24.20
N ALA A 120 -8.04 -7.48 25.24
CA ALA A 120 -7.52 -6.30 25.92
C ALA A 120 -6.23 -6.62 26.72
N PRO A 121 -5.21 -5.74 26.68
CA PRO A 121 -3.95 -5.98 27.37
C PRO A 121 -4.09 -6.20 28.89
N GLU A 122 -5.08 -5.58 29.52
CA GLU A 122 -5.37 -5.68 30.95
C GLU A 122 -5.91 -7.07 31.36
N GLU A 123 -6.28 -7.91 30.41
CA GLU A 123 -6.68 -9.30 30.66
C GLU A 123 -5.50 -10.26 30.74
N ASN A 124 -4.29 -9.77 30.47
CA ASN A 124 -3.07 -10.56 30.40
C ASN A 124 -2.18 -10.41 31.62
N LYS A 125 -1.32 -11.40 31.82
CA LYS A 125 -0.13 -11.24 32.63
C LYS A 125 0.92 -10.39 31.88
N PRO A 126 1.80 -9.69 32.61
CA PRO A 126 2.88 -8.93 31.97
C PRO A 126 3.72 -9.79 31.03
N GLY A 127 3.88 -9.32 29.77
CA GLY A 127 4.68 -10.00 28.74
C GLY A 127 3.93 -11.04 27.89
N GLU A 128 2.68 -11.35 28.19
CA GLU A 128 1.86 -12.20 27.33
C GLU A 128 1.37 -11.42 26.10
N PRO A 129 1.30 -12.09 24.92
CA PRO A 129 0.77 -11.46 23.72
C PRO A 129 -0.74 -11.24 23.83
N THR A 130 -1.25 -10.20 23.19
CA THR A 130 -2.69 -9.88 23.10
C THR A 130 -3.30 -10.28 21.75
N PHE A 131 -2.61 -11.12 21.04
CA PHE A 131 -3.05 -11.65 19.74
C PHE A 131 -2.64 -13.11 19.59
N MET A 132 -3.56 -13.91 19.05
CA MET A 132 -3.32 -15.31 18.69
C MET A 132 -3.92 -15.59 17.32
N PRO A 133 -3.12 -16.13 16.37
CA PRO A 133 -3.64 -16.51 15.05
C PRO A 133 -4.64 -17.68 15.19
N ARG A 134 -5.70 -17.62 14.40
CA ARG A 134 -6.61 -18.75 14.26
C ARG A 134 -6.00 -19.79 13.31
N LYS A 135 -5.89 -21.04 13.73
CA LYS A 135 -5.38 -22.15 12.90
C LYS A 135 -6.28 -22.36 11.67
N GLY A 136 -5.67 -22.72 10.54
CA GLY A 136 -6.39 -23.01 9.29
C GLY A 136 -6.74 -21.79 8.46
N TYR A 137 -6.25 -20.59 8.82
CA TYR A 137 -6.50 -19.35 8.09
C TYR A 137 -5.22 -18.75 7.46
N GLU A 138 -4.13 -19.50 7.44
CA GLU A 138 -2.81 -19.03 7.00
C GLU A 138 -2.84 -18.46 5.59
N GLU A 139 -3.53 -19.12 4.66
CA GLU A 139 -3.63 -18.71 3.26
C GLU A 139 -4.56 -17.51 2.99
N TYR A 140 -5.29 -17.04 4.01
CA TYR A 140 -6.17 -15.87 3.89
C TYR A 140 -5.59 -14.62 4.56
N ARG A 141 -4.53 -14.74 5.33
CA ARG A 141 -4.01 -13.66 6.18
C ARG A 141 -2.55 -13.33 5.99
N ARG A 142 -1.80 -14.14 5.22
CA ARG A 142 -0.41 -13.84 4.88
C ARG A 142 -0.10 -14.23 3.45
N PHE A 143 0.55 -13.32 2.74
CA PHE A 143 0.92 -13.51 1.35
C PHE A 143 2.39 -13.10 1.19
N ARG A 144 3.24 -14.07 0.87
CA ARG A 144 4.57 -13.77 0.37
C ARG A 144 4.42 -13.38 -1.10
N LEU A 145 4.81 -12.17 -1.45
CA LEU A 145 4.79 -11.73 -2.83
C LEU A 145 5.95 -12.35 -3.60
N ASN A 146 5.82 -12.40 -4.92
CA ASN A 146 6.81 -13.01 -5.79
C ASN A 146 8.17 -12.29 -5.65
N PRO A 147 9.24 -12.96 -5.16
CA PRO A 147 10.51 -12.30 -4.87
C PRO A 147 11.20 -11.77 -6.13
N ASP A 148 11.03 -12.42 -7.29
CA ASP A 148 11.57 -11.93 -8.55
C ASP A 148 10.89 -10.62 -8.97
N LEU A 149 9.57 -10.53 -8.78
CA LEU A 149 8.81 -9.31 -9.08
C LEU A 149 9.20 -8.15 -8.14
N VAL A 150 9.37 -8.43 -6.84
CA VAL A 150 9.88 -7.45 -5.86
C VAL A 150 11.32 -7.04 -6.22
N GLY A 151 12.16 -7.99 -6.62
CA GLY A 151 13.52 -7.73 -7.10
C GLY A 151 13.54 -6.79 -8.32
N TRP A 152 12.67 -7.02 -9.30
CA TRP A 152 12.49 -6.13 -10.44
C TRP A 152 11.99 -4.75 -10.02
N ALA A 153 10.99 -4.68 -9.14
CA ALA A 153 10.46 -3.42 -8.64
C ALA A 153 11.57 -2.57 -8.01
N MET A 154 12.38 -3.16 -7.15
CA MET A 154 13.53 -2.48 -6.54
C MET A 154 14.60 -2.09 -7.57
N LYS A 155 15.00 -3.00 -8.46
CA LYS A 155 16.00 -2.73 -9.51
C LYS A 155 15.62 -1.54 -10.40
N LEU A 156 14.32 -1.38 -10.68
CA LEU A 156 13.81 -0.33 -11.56
C LEU A 156 13.57 1.00 -10.84
N SER A 157 13.37 0.98 -9.51
CA SER A 157 12.85 2.15 -8.80
C SER A 157 13.65 2.62 -7.59
N ALA A 158 14.63 1.85 -7.10
CA ALA A 158 15.36 2.19 -5.88
C ALA A 158 16.11 3.54 -5.94
N ASP A 159 16.52 3.96 -7.13
CA ASP A 159 17.23 5.22 -7.39
C ASP A 159 16.31 6.38 -7.76
N THR A 160 14.98 6.21 -7.66
CA THR A 160 14.01 7.28 -7.97
C THR A 160 14.22 8.46 -7.02
N PRO A 161 14.49 9.68 -7.54
CA PRO A 161 14.57 10.86 -6.70
C PRO A 161 13.21 11.17 -6.08
N LEU A 162 13.11 11.10 -4.75
CA LEU A 162 11.89 11.38 -4.00
C LEU A 162 11.82 12.84 -3.57
N LYS A 163 10.63 13.41 -3.67
CA LYS A 163 10.33 14.74 -3.12
C LYS A 163 10.27 14.67 -1.59
N ASP A 164 10.66 15.76 -0.95
CA ASP A 164 10.62 15.90 0.51
C ASP A 164 10.26 17.35 0.88
N SER A 165 9.26 17.52 1.74
CA SER A 165 8.84 18.85 2.18
C SER A 165 9.63 19.34 3.40
N GLU A 166 9.71 20.64 3.56
CA GLU A 166 10.32 21.25 4.75
C GLU A 166 9.51 20.93 6.01
N SER A 167 8.18 20.90 5.91
CA SER A 167 7.28 20.52 7.02
C SER A 167 7.54 19.10 7.48
N ALA A 168 7.64 18.13 6.56
CA ALA A 168 7.95 16.75 6.88
C ALA A 168 9.35 16.62 7.53
N ARG A 169 10.36 17.33 7.00
CA ARG A 169 11.71 17.34 7.61
C ARG A 169 11.69 17.83 9.05
N LYS A 170 11.00 18.96 9.31
CA LYS A 170 10.86 19.51 10.68
C LYS A 170 10.10 18.56 11.59
N TYR A 171 9.04 17.92 11.10
CA TYR A 171 8.23 17.00 11.88
C TYR A 171 9.03 15.76 12.30
N ARG A 172 9.80 15.16 11.39
CA ARG A 172 10.65 13.98 11.66
C ARG A 172 11.68 14.20 12.77
N LEU A 173 12.16 15.45 12.96
CA LEU A 173 13.08 15.80 14.04
C LEU A 173 12.48 15.69 15.44
N ARG A 174 11.15 15.60 15.57
CA ARG A 174 10.47 15.40 16.85
C ARG A 174 10.68 13.96 17.39
N TYR A 175 11.09 13.02 16.54
CA TYR A 175 11.31 11.61 16.88
C TYR A 175 12.79 11.35 17.24
N PRO A 176 13.07 10.53 18.28
CA PRO A 176 14.44 10.18 18.63
C PRO A 176 15.09 9.20 17.66
N ASP A 177 14.27 8.43 16.92
CA ASP A 177 14.70 7.34 16.06
C ASP A 177 15.49 7.86 14.85
N ALA A 178 16.68 7.30 14.64
CA ALA A 178 17.51 7.65 13.48
C ALA A 178 16.81 7.33 12.15
N ALA A 179 16.01 6.26 12.11
CA ALA A 179 15.24 5.87 10.92
C ALA A 179 14.21 6.94 10.55
N ALA A 180 13.46 7.46 11.52
CA ALA A 180 12.45 8.51 11.30
C ALA A 180 13.04 9.78 10.69
N ARG A 181 14.30 10.12 11.01
CA ARG A 181 14.98 11.36 10.61
C ARG A 181 15.65 11.30 9.22
N ARG A 182 15.67 10.12 8.59
CA ARG A 182 16.25 9.96 7.24
C ARG A 182 15.46 10.78 6.21
N ALA A 183 16.12 11.10 5.09
CA ALA A 183 15.42 11.55 3.89
C ALA A 183 14.54 10.40 3.35
N PRO A 184 13.47 10.71 2.57
CA PRO A 184 12.69 9.71 1.86
C PRO A 184 13.56 8.79 1.01
N PHE A 185 13.21 7.51 0.95
CA PHE A 185 13.90 6.48 0.19
C PHE A 185 12.90 5.45 -0.34
N VAL A 186 13.31 4.64 -1.29
CA VAL A 186 12.54 3.47 -1.73
C VAL A 186 13.05 2.25 -0.98
N GLY A 187 12.14 1.54 -0.30
CA GLY A 187 12.46 0.39 0.52
C GLY A 187 11.54 -0.81 0.28
N THR A 188 11.75 -1.86 1.08
CA THR A 188 10.92 -3.06 1.09
C THR A 188 10.68 -3.56 2.51
N GLY A 189 9.61 -4.34 2.70
CA GLY A 189 9.34 -5.03 3.95
C GLY A 189 7.90 -5.55 4.02
N THR A 190 7.47 -5.93 5.22
CA THR A 190 6.11 -6.40 5.45
C THR A 190 5.15 -5.22 5.53
N HIS A 191 4.10 -5.24 4.69
CA HIS A 191 2.96 -4.35 4.83
C HIS A 191 1.88 -5.06 5.65
N MET A 192 1.43 -4.37 6.71
CA MET A 192 0.41 -4.86 7.63
C MET A 192 -0.94 -4.25 7.26
N THR A 193 -1.90 -5.09 6.87
CA THR A 193 -3.25 -4.69 6.46
C THR A 193 -4.22 -4.78 7.62
N GLY A 194 -4.97 -3.72 7.92
CA GLY A 194 -6.05 -3.75 8.92
C GLY A 194 -7.12 -2.71 8.68
N ASP A 195 -8.41 -3.07 8.86
CA ASP A 195 -9.49 -2.09 8.91
C ASP A 195 -9.40 -1.19 10.12
N THR A 196 -8.81 -1.69 11.21
CA THR A 196 -8.45 -0.87 12.35
C THR A 196 -7.21 -0.07 11.99
N PHE A 197 -7.35 1.25 11.91
CA PHE A 197 -6.22 2.17 11.83
C PHE A 197 -5.51 2.19 13.18
N PHE A 198 -4.76 1.12 13.47
CA PHE A 198 -4.09 0.95 14.75
C PHE A 198 -2.99 1.99 14.94
N HIS A 199 -2.80 2.43 16.19
CA HIS A 199 -1.90 3.52 16.50
C HIS A 199 -1.29 3.38 17.90
N GLY A 200 -0.07 3.87 18.02
CA GLY A 200 0.67 3.87 19.27
C GLY A 200 1.72 2.77 19.40
N PRO A 201 2.70 2.96 20.30
CA PRO A 201 3.86 2.07 20.41
C PRO A 201 3.52 0.63 20.82
N GLY A 202 2.43 0.43 21.56
CA GLY A 202 1.94 -0.91 21.90
C GLY A 202 1.44 -1.68 20.68
N MET A 203 0.65 -1.02 19.83
CA MET A 203 0.12 -1.60 18.60
C MET A 203 1.20 -1.80 17.55
N SER A 204 2.16 -0.87 17.44
CA SER A 204 3.34 -1.02 16.57
C SER A 204 4.17 -2.27 16.94
N LYS A 205 4.42 -2.49 18.25
CA LYS A 205 5.07 -3.71 18.75
C LYS A 205 4.25 -4.97 18.44
N GLN A 206 2.93 -4.91 18.56
CA GLN A 206 2.05 -6.03 18.23
C GLN A 206 2.11 -6.35 16.73
N ALA A 207 2.13 -5.34 15.85
CA ALA A 207 2.29 -5.54 14.42
C ALA A 207 3.62 -6.25 14.08
N GLN A 208 4.73 -5.81 14.69
CA GLN A 208 6.02 -6.47 14.54
C GLN A 208 6.01 -7.92 15.07
N TYR A 209 5.33 -8.16 16.20
CA TYR A 209 5.15 -9.52 16.74
C TYR A 209 4.36 -10.40 15.76
N ILE A 210 3.26 -9.91 15.19
CA ILE A 210 2.45 -10.64 14.23
C ILE A 210 3.24 -10.96 12.96
N ALA A 211 4.02 -10.02 12.43
CA ALA A 211 4.88 -10.26 11.27
C ALA A 211 5.84 -11.41 11.53
N LYS A 212 6.56 -11.38 12.68
CA LYS A 212 7.47 -12.46 13.09
C LYS A 212 6.76 -13.80 13.28
N LEU A 213 5.58 -13.78 13.92
CA LEU A 213 4.78 -14.99 14.16
C LEU A 213 4.40 -15.69 12.85
N TYR A 214 4.22 -14.94 11.76
CA TYR A 214 3.90 -15.47 10.45
C TYR A 214 5.13 -15.77 9.58
N GLY A 215 6.34 -15.57 10.10
CA GLY A 215 7.58 -15.77 9.36
C GLY A 215 7.80 -14.75 8.24
N ALA A 216 7.14 -13.60 8.35
CA ALA A 216 7.31 -12.49 7.44
C ALA A 216 8.53 -11.64 7.81
N ASP A 217 8.96 -10.78 6.91
CA ASP A 217 10.02 -9.81 7.13
C ASP A 217 9.61 -8.77 8.19
N ASP A 218 10.50 -7.84 8.51
CA ASP A 218 10.18 -6.76 9.45
C ASP A 218 8.98 -5.95 8.96
N TYR A 219 8.08 -5.63 9.90
CA TYR A 219 6.99 -4.70 9.69
C TYR A 219 7.54 -3.30 9.41
N VAL A 220 7.16 -2.73 8.27
CA VAL A 220 7.60 -1.40 7.83
C VAL A 220 6.45 -0.47 7.42
N ILE A 221 5.30 -1.01 7.03
CA ILE A 221 4.14 -0.25 6.55
C ILE A 221 2.85 -0.77 7.20
N THR A 222 1.99 0.14 7.65
CA THR A 222 0.59 -0.16 8.00
C THR A 222 -0.35 0.50 7.01
N GLU A 223 -1.29 -0.28 6.46
CA GLU A 223 -2.25 0.12 5.44
C GLU A 223 -3.57 -0.65 5.64
N MET A 224 -4.59 -0.40 4.82
CA MET A 224 -5.94 -0.89 5.14
C MET A 224 -6.53 -1.89 4.12
N GLU A 225 -5.84 -2.25 3.00
CA GLU A 225 -6.51 -2.98 1.91
C GLU A 225 -5.71 -4.10 1.26
N ALA A 226 -4.38 -4.01 1.21
CA ALA A 226 -3.58 -4.79 0.27
C ALA A 226 -3.73 -6.31 0.43
N ALA A 227 -3.79 -6.85 1.65
CA ALA A 227 -4.00 -8.28 1.87
C ALA A 227 -5.38 -8.73 1.38
N ALA A 228 -6.42 -7.91 1.56
CA ALA A 228 -7.78 -8.23 1.17
C ALA A 228 -7.96 -8.21 -0.37
N ILE A 229 -7.42 -7.20 -1.04
CA ILE A 229 -7.38 -7.13 -2.52
C ILE A 229 -6.59 -8.32 -3.07
N THR A 230 -5.44 -8.64 -2.46
CA THR A 230 -4.62 -9.80 -2.87
C THR A 230 -5.36 -11.12 -2.72
N LEU A 231 -6.18 -11.29 -1.66
CA LEU A 231 -7.02 -12.47 -1.52
C LEU A 231 -8.03 -12.62 -2.67
N VAL A 232 -8.65 -11.52 -3.09
CA VAL A 232 -9.58 -11.50 -4.23
C VAL A 232 -8.86 -11.90 -5.52
N ILE A 233 -7.70 -11.30 -5.80
CA ILE A 233 -6.88 -11.63 -6.97
C ILE A 233 -6.42 -13.09 -6.92
N LYS A 234 -6.00 -13.59 -5.76
CA LYS A 234 -5.57 -14.98 -5.56
C LYS A 234 -6.63 -16.00 -5.99
N ARG A 235 -7.90 -15.71 -5.70
CA ARG A 235 -9.01 -16.61 -6.03
C ARG A 235 -9.29 -16.72 -7.52
N THR A 236 -8.85 -15.75 -8.32
CA THR A 236 -9.13 -15.68 -9.77
C THR A 236 -7.88 -15.86 -10.62
N HIS A 237 -6.74 -15.29 -10.21
CA HIS A 237 -5.54 -15.17 -11.06
C HIS A 237 -4.23 -15.59 -10.36
N GLY A 238 -4.27 -15.97 -9.07
CA GLY A 238 -3.05 -16.22 -8.28
C GLY A 238 -2.36 -14.94 -7.82
N THR A 239 -1.23 -15.07 -7.13
CA THR A 239 -0.52 -13.93 -6.51
C THR A 239 0.80 -13.56 -7.18
N ASP A 240 1.25 -14.34 -8.16
CA ASP A 240 2.60 -14.19 -8.74
C ASP A 240 2.85 -12.83 -9.41
N ARG A 241 1.78 -12.14 -9.79
CA ARG A 241 1.83 -10.85 -10.49
C ARG A 241 1.28 -9.68 -9.67
N VAL A 242 1.18 -9.87 -8.35
CA VAL A 242 0.70 -8.83 -7.41
C VAL A 242 1.88 -8.08 -6.82
N MET A 243 1.78 -6.76 -6.83
CA MET A 243 2.66 -5.81 -6.15
C MET A 243 1.85 -4.92 -5.23
N SER A 244 2.38 -4.57 -4.07
CA SER A 244 1.83 -3.52 -3.22
C SER A 244 2.89 -2.43 -3.02
N LEU A 245 2.50 -1.19 -3.27
CA LEU A 245 3.34 0.01 -3.19
C LEU A 245 2.67 1.02 -2.28
N ARG A 246 3.33 1.42 -1.21
CA ARG A 246 2.78 2.37 -0.24
C ARG A 246 3.77 3.47 0.10
N GLY A 247 3.26 4.69 0.20
CA GLY A 247 4.01 5.86 0.64
C GLY A 247 3.66 6.25 2.07
N ALA A 248 4.65 6.44 2.94
CA ALA A 248 4.42 6.78 4.34
C ALA A 248 4.08 8.27 4.51
N VAL A 249 2.85 8.57 4.90
CA VAL A 249 2.36 9.94 5.16
C VAL A 249 2.29 10.28 6.65
N ASN A 250 2.38 9.29 7.52
CA ASN A 250 2.40 9.45 8.98
C ASN A 250 3.24 8.37 9.64
N PHE A 251 3.63 8.61 10.90
CA PHE A 251 4.10 7.53 11.75
C PHE A 251 2.93 6.81 12.41
N ASP A 252 3.09 5.52 12.70
CA ASP A 252 2.09 4.69 13.38
C ASP A 252 1.99 4.98 14.90
N GLN A 253 2.73 5.96 15.40
CA GLN A 253 2.74 6.39 16.79
C GLN A 253 3.21 7.84 16.93
N GLY A 254 2.78 8.52 18.00
CA GLY A 254 3.25 9.85 18.35
C GLY A 254 4.72 9.86 18.79
N ASN A 255 5.34 11.04 18.76
CA ASN A 255 6.65 11.23 19.37
C ASN A 255 6.54 11.15 20.91
N PRO A 256 7.66 11.03 21.66
CA PRO A 256 7.62 10.83 23.12
C PRO A 256 6.95 11.95 23.94
N LYS A 257 6.66 13.09 23.32
CA LYS A 257 6.00 14.23 23.97
C LYS A 257 4.50 14.33 23.67
N GLU A 258 3.96 13.43 22.84
CA GLU A 258 2.57 13.40 22.42
C GLU A 258 1.85 12.17 22.98
N THR A 259 0.61 12.36 23.39
CA THR A 259 -0.31 11.22 23.59
C THR A 259 -0.77 10.69 22.23
N THR A 260 -1.25 9.46 22.18
CA THR A 260 -1.84 8.88 20.96
C THR A 260 -2.96 9.76 20.41
N LEU A 261 -3.82 10.31 21.28
CA LEU A 261 -4.92 11.17 20.85
C LEU A 261 -4.42 12.48 20.22
N GLN A 262 -3.41 13.12 20.81
CA GLN A 262 -2.81 14.34 20.24
C GLN A 262 -2.16 14.09 18.88
N HIS A 263 -1.59 12.91 18.67
CA HIS A 263 -1.00 12.55 17.39
C HIS A 263 -2.06 12.25 16.32
N LEU A 264 -3.19 11.64 16.70
CA LEU A 264 -4.30 11.31 15.79
C LEU A 264 -5.17 12.52 15.44
N ASP A 265 -5.32 13.45 16.39
CA ASP A 265 -6.08 14.70 16.24
C ASP A 265 -5.16 15.89 16.56
N PRO A 266 -4.19 16.20 15.68
CA PRO A 266 -3.22 17.24 15.93
C PRO A 266 -3.85 18.64 15.83
N ALA A 267 -3.34 19.56 16.65
CA ALA A 267 -3.72 20.97 16.53
C ALA A 267 -3.39 21.53 15.14
N PRO A 268 -4.10 22.59 14.69
CA PRO A 268 -3.82 23.24 13.42
C PRO A 268 -2.32 23.61 13.26
N GLY A 269 -1.70 23.18 12.17
CA GLY A 269 -0.28 23.38 11.89
C GLY A 269 0.67 22.36 12.51
N GLU A 270 0.17 21.37 13.25
CA GLU A 270 0.98 20.31 13.88
C GLU A 270 0.97 18.97 13.11
N THR A 271 0.34 18.94 11.94
CA THR A 271 0.31 17.75 11.07
C THR A 271 1.71 17.37 10.59
N ALA A 272 1.89 16.08 10.25
CA ALA A 272 3.16 15.55 9.75
C ALA A 272 3.70 16.26 8.50
N GLY A 273 2.82 16.81 7.67
CA GLY A 273 3.17 17.35 6.36
C GLY A 273 3.62 16.24 5.39
N GLY A 274 4.03 16.63 4.19
CA GLY A 274 4.58 15.67 3.22
C GLY A 274 3.56 14.80 2.48
N PHE A 275 2.26 14.97 2.71
CA PHE A 275 1.24 14.18 2.03
C PHE A 275 1.29 14.35 0.51
N ALA A 276 1.34 15.59 0.03
CA ALA A 276 1.35 15.89 -1.41
C ALA A 276 2.60 15.31 -2.10
N GLU A 277 3.77 15.47 -1.48
CA GLU A 277 5.02 14.91 -1.98
C GLU A 277 4.98 13.37 -1.98
N THR A 278 4.37 12.78 -0.96
CA THR A 278 4.31 11.32 -0.82
C THR A 278 3.42 10.69 -1.88
N VAL A 279 2.23 11.22 -2.15
CA VAL A 279 1.35 10.65 -3.20
C VAL A 279 2.00 10.77 -4.59
N GLU A 280 2.73 11.85 -4.85
CA GLU A 280 3.52 11.98 -6.08
C GLU A 280 4.72 11.00 -6.09
N ASN A 281 5.42 10.82 -4.97
CA ASN A 281 6.51 9.85 -4.86
C ASN A 281 6.03 8.42 -5.17
N VAL A 282 4.85 8.04 -4.71
CA VAL A 282 4.25 6.72 -4.99
C VAL A 282 4.07 6.52 -6.49
N GLU A 283 3.49 7.48 -7.19
CA GLU A 283 3.34 7.41 -8.65
C GLU A 283 4.71 7.36 -9.36
N ARG A 284 5.65 8.25 -8.99
CA ARG A 284 7.00 8.29 -9.59
C ARG A 284 7.77 6.99 -9.46
N VAL A 285 7.66 6.31 -8.33
CA VAL A 285 8.29 5.00 -8.08
C VAL A 285 7.55 3.90 -8.85
N GLY A 286 6.24 3.86 -8.75
CA GLY A 286 5.42 2.81 -9.34
C GLY A 286 5.37 2.87 -10.86
N SER A 287 5.32 4.07 -11.44
CA SER A 287 5.29 4.24 -12.90
C SER A 287 6.54 3.69 -13.59
N ARG A 288 7.71 3.74 -12.98
CA ARG A 288 8.93 3.12 -13.54
C ARG A 288 8.76 1.62 -13.78
N VAL A 289 8.06 0.94 -12.87
CA VAL A 289 7.79 -0.50 -13.00
C VAL A 289 6.67 -0.76 -14.01
N VAL A 290 5.59 0.02 -13.96
CA VAL A 290 4.47 -0.08 -14.91
C VAL A 290 4.96 0.12 -16.35
N ASP A 291 5.70 1.20 -16.61
CA ASP A 291 6.23 1.52 -17.93
C ASP A 291 7.17 0.43 -18.45
N HIS A 292 8.04 -0.09 -17.56
CA HIS A 292 8.95 -1.19 -17.94
C HIS A 292 8.18 -2.46 -18.34
N ILE A 293 7.18 -2.87 -17.55
CA ILE A 293 6.35 -4.05 -17.85
C ILE A 293 5.66 -3.87 -19.21
N VAL A 294 5.06 -2.70 -19.43
CA VAL A 294 4.31 -2.41 -20.67
C VAL A 294 5.23 -2.37 -21.90
N ALA A 295 6.36 -1.69 -21.80
CA ALA A 295 7.34 -1.57 -22.88
C ALA A 295 7.99 -2.92 -23.25
N ASN A 296 8.13 -3.82 -22.28
CA ASN A 296 8.74 -5.15 -22.46
C ASN A 296 7.69 -6.27 -22.43
N TRP A 297 6.44 -5.98 -22.75
CA TRP A 297 5.32 -6.90 -22.63
C TRP A 297 5.56 -8.32 -23.19
N PRO A 298 6.22 -8.53 -24.35
CA PRO A 298 6.48 -9.86 -24.85
C PRO A 298 7.26 -10.77 -23.87
N GLN A 299 8.09 -10.19 -23.01
CA GLN A 299 8.86 -10.91 -21.98
C GLN A 299 8.04 -11.14 -20.71
N TRP A 300 7.09 -10.24 -20.40
CA TRP A 300 6.31 -10.23 -19.17
C TRP A 300 4.97 -10.96 -19.25
N GLN A 301 4.37 -11.07 -20.46
CA GLN A 301 3.05 -11.68 -20.60
C GLN A 301 2.99 -13.15 -20.15
N GLY A 302 4.07 -13.91 -20.32
CA GLY A 302 4.14 -15.32 -19.94
C GLY A 302 4.38 -15.57 -18.43
N GLY A 303 4.83 -14.57 -17.69
CA GLY A 303 5.19 -14.66 -16.27
C GLY A 303 6.23 -13.60 -15.91
N VAL A 304 6.64 -13.59 -14.64
CA VAL A 304 7.69 -12.69 -14.16
C VAL A 304 9.06 -13.19 -14.67
N PRO A 305 9.81 -12.40 -15.45
CA PRO A 305 11.17 -12.78 -15.85
C PRO A 305 12.08 -12.83 -14.61
N ARG A 306 13.15 -13.58 -14.66
CA ARG A 306 14.21 -13.49 -13.64
C ARG A 306 14.90 -12.12 -13.74
N PRO A 307 15.15 -11.41 -12.62
CA PRO A 307 15.75 -10.08 -12.61
C PRO A 307 17.24 -10.05 -13.00
#